data_8533638229c90f439ac5535cffa05fc0
#
_entry.id   8533638229c90f439ac5535cffa05fc0
#
_cell.length_a   1.000
_cell.length_b   1.000
_cell.length_c   1.000
_cell.angle_alpha   90.00
_cell.angle_beta   90.00
_cell.angle_gamma   90.00
#
_symmetry.space_group_name_H-M   'P 1'
#
loop_
_entity.id
_entity.type
_entity.pdbx_description
1 polymer ?
#
loop_
_entity_poly.entity_id
_entity_poly.type
_entity_poly.pdbx_seq_one_letter_code
_entity_poly.pdbx_strand_id
1 'polypeptide(L)'
;MRRLTNASTGGLGLQLAAEMDRAGHEVLCMKGQGAVSRMNAGGAQMMGFSTNADLLERLRGLGAGGADAVFHAAALCDYRVKSVSTAGGAPITAQKIPTRAGELTLTLEPTVKVLPELRAIFPAAKIVGWKYELDGTTDDALAMAREQLAACRTDACVVNGAGWGRGFGFVEPGREVVACAGKRELCVFLAQWLGAGK
;
A
#
# COMPACT_ATOMS: atom_id res chain seq x y z
N MET A 1 19.54 -11.72 -1.41
CA MET A 1 19.13 -10.91 -0.26
C MET A 1 17.84 -11.48 0.31
N ARG A 2 17.76 -11.74 1.62
CA ARG A 2 16.51 -12.20 2.27
C ARG A 2 15.75 -10.96 2.74
N ARG A 3 14.42 -10.96 2.60
CA ARG A 3 13.56 -9.83 2.97
C ARG A 3 12.46 -10.30 3.89
N LEU A 4 12.12 -9.50 4.89
CA LEU A 4 10.87 -9.58 5.61
C LEU A 4 9.88 -8.67 4.87
N THR A 5 8.73 -9.21 4.46
CA THR A 5 7.75 -8.45 3.68
C THR A 5 6.35 -9.01 3.90
N ASN A 6 5.36 -8.15 3.78
CA ASN A 6 3.96 -8.58 3.72
C ASN A 6 3.69 -9.25 2.36
N ALA A 7 3.04 -10.39 2.38
CA ALA A 7 2.67 -11.10 1.16
C ALA A 7 1.56 -10.34 0.42
N SER A 8 1.86 -9.86 -0.77
CA SER A 8 0.86 -9.25 -1.66
C SER A 8 1.17 -9.61 -3.10
N THR A 9 0.14 -9.99 -3.85
CA THR A 9 0.30 -10.27 -5.29
C THR A 9 0.45 -9.02 -6.14
N GLY A 10 0.01 -7.85 -5.65
CA GLY A 10 -0.10 -6.62 -6.43
C GLY A 10 -1.25 -6.62 -7.44
N GLY A 11 -2.10 -7.67 -7.46
CA GLY A 11 -3.16 -7.80 -8.45
C GLY A 11 -4.21 -6.70 -8.38
N LEU A 12 -4.56 -6.23 -7.18
CA LEU A 12 -5.52 -5.11 -7.02
C LEU A 12 -4.97 -3.83 -7.64
N GLY A 13 -3.72 -3.46 -7.35
CA GLY A 13 -3.09 -2.25 -7.90
C GLY A 13 -3.00 -2.28 -9.43
N LEU A 14 -2.65 -3.43 -10.02
CA LEU A 14 -2.62 -3.58 -11.48
C LEU A 14 -4.02 -3.48 -12.10
N GLN A 15 -5.03 -4.07 -11.47
CA GLN A 15 -6.41 -3.97 -11.94
C GLN A 15 -6.93 -2.54 -11.86
N LEU A 16 -6.64 -1.83 -10.76
CA LEU A 16 -7.00 -0.42 -10.61
C LEU A 16 -6.32 0.44 -11.66
N ALA A 17 -5.02 0.22 -11.90
CA ALA A 17 -4.28 0.94 -12.95
C ALA A 17 -4.92 0.76 -14.32
N ALA A 18 -5.32 -0.46 -14.69
CA ALA A 18 -6.01 -0.74 -15.95
C ALA A 18 -7.39 -0.07 -16.05
N GLU A 19 -8.15 0.01 -14.96
CA GLU A 19 -9.45 0.71 -14.94
C GLU A 19 -9.29 2.23 -15.06
N MET A 20 -8.29 2.81 -14.39
CA MET A 20 -7.97 4.24 -14.50
C MET A 20 -7.52 4.61 -15.92
N ASP A 21 -6.65 3.81 -16.52
CA ASP A 21 -6.23 3.98 -17.92
C ASP A 21 -7.43 3.91 -18.88
N ARG A 22 -8.33 2.94 -18.69
CA ARG A 22 -9.56 2.81 -19.48
C ARG A 22 -10.50 4.01 -19.31
N ALA A 23 -10.50 4.64 -18.14
CA ALA A 23 -11.25 5.86 -17.87
C ALA A 23 -10.58 7.13 -18.43
N GLY A 24 -9.44 7.00 -19.11
CA GLY A 24 -8.74 8.08 -19.80
C GLY A 24 -7.76 8.86 -18.92
N HIS A 25 -7.35 8.31 -17.78
CA HIS A 25 -6.32 8.91 -16.92
C HIS A 25 -4.92 8.48 -17.36
N GLU A 26 -3.95 9.38 -17.26
CA GLU A 26 -2.53 9.03 -17.32
C GLU A 26 -2.14 8.36 -16.00
N VAL A 27 -1.60 7.14 -16.07
CA VAL A 27 -1.37 6.30 -14.88
C VAL A 27 0.08 5.92 -14.72
N LEU A 28 0.66 6.22 -13.55
CA LEU A 28 1.92 5.65 -13.09
C LEU A 28 1.65 4.59 -12.03
N CYS A 29 1.89 3.32 -12.37
CA CYS A 29 1.71 2.20 -11.44
C CYS A 29 3.04 1.81 -10.80
N MET A 30 3.21 2.09 -9.50
CA MET A 30 4.38 1.68 -8.73
C MET A 30 4.17 0.29 -8.15
N LYS A 31 4.99 -0.68 -8.57
CA LYS A 31 4.87 -2.10 -8.19
C LYS A 31 6.07 -2.56 -7.37
N GLY A 32 5.81 -3.11 -6.18
CA GLY A 32 6.85 -3.73 -5.35
C GLY A 32 7.48 -4.94 -6.04
N GLN A 33 8.80 -5.10 -5.94
CA GLN A 33 9.55 -6.21 -6.54
C GLN A 33 9.09 -7.60 -6.07
N GLY A 34 8.48 -7.70 -4.88
CA GLY A 34 7.90 -8.94 -4.35
C GLY A 34 6.50 -9.28 -4.88
N ALA A 35 5.85 -8.36 -5.60
CA ALA A 35 4.51 -8.56 -6.12
C ALA A 35 4.52 -9.44 -7.38
N VAL A 36 3.92 -10.63 -7.28
CA VAL A 36 4.05 -11.70 -8.29
C VAL A 36 2.99 -11.66 -9.40
N SER A 37 1.94 -10.86 -9.27
CA SER A 37 0.89 -10.77 -10.30
C SER A 37 1.46 -10.30 -11.64
N ARG A 38 1.01 -10.95 -12.71
CA ARG A 38 1.34 -10.63 -14.10
C ARG A 38 0.14 -10.04 -14.86
N MET A 39 -0.88 -9.57 -14.13
CA MET A 39 -2.02 -8.91 -14.77
C MET A 39 -1.55 -7.72 -15.59
N ASN A 40 -2.23 -7.47 -16.70
CA ASN A 40 -2.01 -6.29 -17.52
C ASN A 40 -2.56 -5.04 -16.77
N ALA A 41 -1.78 -3.98 -16.74
CA ALA A 41 -2.14 -2.69 -16.13
C ALA A 41 -2.72 -1.68 -17.16
N GLY A 42 -3.14 -2.14 -18.33
CA GLY A 42 -3.54 -1.24 -19.43
C GLY A 42 -2.33 -0.52 -20.04
N GLY A 43 -2.51 0.74 -20.39
CA GLY A 43 -1.45 1.65 -20.86
C GLY A 43 -0.64 2.32 -19.75
N ALA A 44 -0.83 1.91 -18.49
CA ALA A 44 -0.13 2.51 -17.35
C ALA A 44 1.39 2.39 -17.46
N GLN A 45 2.10 3.48 -17.18
CA GLN A 45 3.55 3.45 -17.00
C GLN A 45 3.91 2.65 -15.75
N MET A 46 4.85 1.72 -15.87
CA MET A 46 5.24 0.85 -14.74
C MET A 46 6.55 1.30 -14.12
N MET A 47 6.56 1.45 -12.79
CA MET A 47 7.77 1.73 -12.01
C MET A 47 7.92 0.72 -10.88
N GLY A 48 9.10 0.07 -10.78
CA GLY A 48 9.39 -0.87 -9.70
C GLY A 48 9.93 -0.16 -8.46
N PHE A 49 9.62 -0.68 -7.25
CA PHE A 49 10.28 -0.28 -6.02
C PHE A 49 10.65 -1.50 -5.16
N SER A 50 11.64 -1.34 -4.29
CA SER A 50 12.21 -2.43 -3.52
C SER A 50 11.91 -2.37 -2.02
N THR A 51 11.85 -1.18 -1.42
CA THR A 51 11.63 -0.94 0.00
C THR A 51 10.71 0.25 0.22
N ASN A 52 10.22 0.44 1.45
CA ASN A 52 9.43 1.63 1.82
C ASN A 52 10.21 2.93 1.56
N ALA A 53 11.50 2.94 1.87
CA ALA A 53 12.35 4.12 1.65
C ALA A 53 12.54 4.41 0.16
N ASP A 54 12.79 3.39 -0.67
CA ASP A 54 12.87 3.52 -2.14
C ASP A 54 11.55 4.04 -2.73
N LEU A 55 10.40 3.51 -2.27
CA LEU A 55 9.10 4.02 -2.69
C LEU A 55 8.93 5.50 -2.33
N LEU A 56 9.25 5.87 -1.10
CA LEU A 56 9.12 7.25 -0.62
C LEU A 56 10.02 8.22 -1.39
N GLU A 57 11.26 7.82 -1.69
CA GLU A 57 12.19 8.59 -2.50
C GLU A 57 11.63 8.84 -3.92
N ARG A 58 11.11 7.79 -4.57
CA ARG A 58 10.48 7.89 -5.90
C ARG A 58 9.27 8.81 -5.90
N LEU A 59 8.41 8.71 -4.89
CA LEU A 59 7.24 9.58 -4.74
C LEU A 59 7.66 11.04 -4.57
N ARG A 60 8.67 11.34 -3.74
CA ARG A 60 9.24 12.69 -3.59
C ARG A 60 9.84 13.21 -4.89
N GLY A 61 10.45 12.33 -5.68
CA GLY A 61 11.01 12.68 -6.99
C GLY A 61 9.98 13.13 -8.03
N LEU A 62 8.68 12.80 -7.86
CA LEU A 62 7.61 13.29 -8.73
C LEU A 62 7.28 14.78 -8.48
N GLY A 63 7.58 15.30 -7.29
CA GLY A 63 7.28 16.68 -6.91
C GLY A 63 5.80 16.93 -6.59
N ALA A 64 5.50 18.14 -6.11
CA ALA A 64 4.17 18.51 -5.59
C ALA A 64 3.04 18.48 -6.63
N GLY A 65 3.35 18.70 -7.91
CA GLY A 65 2.40 18.63 -9.04
C GLY A 65 2.45 17.30 -9.81
N GLY A 66 3.17 16.29 -9.30
CA GLY A 66 3.42 15.04 -10.02
C GLY A 66 2.24 14.06 -10.06
N ALA A 67 1.15 14.34 -9.34
CA ALA A 67 -0.06 13.54 -9.38
C ALA A 67 -1.29 14.33 -8.92
N ASP A 68 -2.42 14.17 -9.62
CA ASP A 68 -3.74 14.67 -9.21
C ASP A 68 -4.43 13.72 -8.22
N ALA A 69 -4.05 12.44 -8.24
CA ALA A 69 -4.56 11.43 -7.32
C ALA A 69 -3.51 10.37 -6.98
N VAL A 70 -3.55 9.85 -5.75
CA VAL A 70 -2.68 8.78 -5.27
C VAL A 70 -3.52 7.70 -4.60
N PHE A 71 -3.44 6.46 -5.10
CA PHE A 71 -4.08 5.28 -4.55
C PHE A 71 -3.02 4.38 -3.90
N HIS A 72 -2.88 4.46 -2.59
CA HIS A 72 -1.83 3.75 -1.85
C HIS A 72 -2.31 2.38 -1.35
N ALA A 73 -2.39 1.40 -2.27
CA ALA A 73 -2.80 0.03 -2.00
C ALA A 73 -1.62 -0.94 -1.75
N ALA A 74 -0.41 -0.42 -1.57
CA ALA A 74 0.77 -1.25 -1.37
C ALA A 74 0.80 -1.85 0.05
N ALA A 75 0.92 -3.18 0.15
CA ALA A 75 1.14 -3.89 1.42
C ALA A 75 2.60 -3.75 1.84
N LEU A 76 2.93 -2.66 2.50
CA LEU A 76 4.27 -2.37 2.98
C LEU A 76 4.52 -3.03 4.35
N CYS A 77 5.76 -3.46 4.60
CA CYS A 77 6.15 -3.98 5.91
C CYS A 77 6.42 -2.84 6.88
N ASP A 78 5.91 -2.96 8.13
CA ASP A 78 6.14 -1.95 9.17
C ASP A 78 7.54 -2.05 9.81
N TYR A 79 8.22 -3.18 9.63
CA TYR A 79 9.53 -3.46 10.21
C TYR A 79 10.56 -3.86 9.16
N ARG A 80 11.81 -3.54 9.43
CA ARG A 80 12.98 -4.03 8.69
C ARG A 80 13.95 -4.74 9.61
N VAL A 81 14.78 -5.62 9.05
CA VAL A 81 15.85 -6.27 9.81
C VAL A 81 16.91 -5.23 10.12
N LYS A 82 17.15 -4.96 11.41
CA LYS A 82 18.21 -4.11 11.92
C LYS A 82 19.51 -4.87 11.98
N SER A 83 19.51 -6.05 12.60
CA SER A 83 20.69 -6.88 12.76
C SER A 83 20.34 -8.36 12.79
N VAL A 84 21.31 -9.18 12.49
CA VAL A 84 21.24 -10.65 12.58
C VAL A 84 22.38 -11.11 13.52
N SER A 85 22.07 -12.02 14.43
CA SER A 85 23.04 -12.65 15.30
C SER A 85 22.82 -14.17 15.37
N THR A 86 23.83 -14.91 15.82
CA THR A 86 23.67 -16.31 16.21
C THR A 86 22.84 -16.42 17.48
N ALA A 87 22.35 -17.61 17.82
CA ALA A 87 21.67 -17.87 19.08
C ALA A 87 22.51 -17.48 20.32
N GLY A 88 23.83 -17.52 20.23
CA GLY A 88 24.78 -17.08 21.25
C GLY A 88 25.05 -15.57 21.26
N GLY A 89 24.34 -14.76 20.46
CA GLY A 89 24.44 -13.31 20.45
C GLY A 89 25.58 -12.73 19.59
N ALA A 90 26.42 -13.56 18.98
CA ALA A 90 27.49 -13.06 18.10
C ALA A 90 26.93 -12.43 16.83
N PRO A 91 27.26 -11.17 16.47
CA PRO A 91 26.70 -10.50 15.30
C PRO A 91 27.17 -11.15 14.00
N ILE A 92 26.28 -11.20 13.01
CA ILE A 92 26.58 -11.72 11.67
C ILE A 92 26.53 -10.55 10.68
N THR A 93 27.70 -10.19 10.17
CA THR A 93 27.86 -9.13 9.16
C THR A 93 28.00 -9.66 7.73
N ALA A 94 28.10 -11.00 7.57
CA ALA A 94 28.29 -11.63 6.28
C ALA A 94 27.06 -11.48 5.38
N GLN A 95 27.26 -11.13 4.11
CA GLN A 95 26.19 -11.02 3.11
C GLN A 95 25.49 -12.37 2.84
N LYS A 96 26.21 -13.47 2.98
CA LYS A 96 25.69 -14.83 2.85
C LYS A 96 25.85 -15.56 4.18
N ILE A 97 24.74 -15.98 4.76
CA ILE A 97 24.72 -16.72 6.01
C ILE A 97 24.65 -18.22 5.65
N PRO A 98 25.65 -19.03 6.01
CA PRO A 98 25.63 -20.45 5.73
C PRO A 98 24.57 -21.17 6.61
N THR A 99 23.90 -22.18 6.08
CA THR A 99 22.88 -22.93 6.82
C THR A 99 23.42 -23.59 8.10
N ARG A 100 24.71 -23.95 8.09
CA ARG A 100 25.42 -24.51 9.26
C ARG A 100 25.60 -23.51 10.42
N ALA A 101 25.23 -22.24 10.24
CA ALA A 101 25.26 -21.25 11.33
C ALA A 101 24.23 -21.55 12.44
N GLY A 102 23.34 -22.54 12.23
CA GLY A 102 22.31 -22.91 13.20
C GLY A 102 21.19 -21.88 13.30
N GLU A 103 20.64 -21.73 14.50
CA GLU A 103 19.58 -20.74 14.79
C GLU A 103 20.11 -19.31 14.72
N LEU A 104 19.26 -18.43 14.24
CA LEU A 104 19.55 -17.00 14.10
C LEU A 104 18.51 -16.18 14.84
N THR A 105 18.99 -15.13 15.50
CA THR A 105 18.15 -14.08 16.06
C THR A 105 18.14 -12.88 15.14
N LEU A 106 16.94 -12.39 14.79
CA LEU A 106 16.76 -11.17 14.00
C LEU A 106 16.23 -10.06 14.92
N THR A 107 16.97 -8.97 15.02
CA THR A 107 16.44 -7.75 15.63
C THR A 107 15.77 -6.93 14.56
N LEU A 108 14.50 -6.57 14.80
CA LEU A 108 13.72 -5.74 13.90
C LEU A 108 13.65 -4.32 14.42
N GLU A 109 13.57 -3.35 13.52
CA GLU A 109 13.27 -1.96 13.84
C GLU A 109 12.16 -1.44 12.93
N PRO A 110 11.35 -0.45 13.38
CA PRO A 110 10.34 0.18 12.53
C PRO A 110 10.96 0.77 11.27
N THR A 111 10.22 0.69 10.16
CA THR A 111 10.59 1.35 8.91
C THR A 111 9.71 2.59 8.67
N VAL A 112 10.06 3.39 7.67
CA VAL A 112 9.29 4.57 7.30
C VAL A 112 7.89 4.17 6.83
N LYS A 113 6.87 4.88 7.31
CA LYS A 113 5.49 4.77 6.84
C LYS A 113 5.29 5.77 5.70
N VAL A 114 4.82 5.27 4.55
CA VAL A 114 4.67 6.08 3.33
C VAL A 114 3.38 6.91 3.37
N LEU A 115 2.26 6.31 3.79
CA LEU A 115 0.95 6.95 3.73
C LEU A 115 0.89 8.32 4.46
N PRO A 116 1.44 8.50 5.68
CA PRO A 116 1.45 9.79 6.36
C PRO A 116 2.22 10.90 5.63
N GLU A 117 3.18 10.54 4.78
CA GLU A 117 4.01 11.47 4.03
C GLU A 117 3.33 11.99 2.76
N LEU A 118 2.32 11.26 2.24
CA LEU A 118 1.74 11.54 0.92
C LEU A 118 1.12 12.93 0.82
N ARG A 119 0.43 13.41 1.87
CA ARG A 119 -0.18 14.74 1.85
C ARG A 119 0.85 15.87 1.78
N ALA A 120 2.03 15.68 2.38
CA ALA A 120 3.11 16.67 2.28
C ALA A 120 3.77 16.65 0.90
N ILE A 121 3.84 15.48 0.26
CA ILE A 121 4.42 15.33 -1.09
C ILE A 121 3.44 15.84 -2.16
N PHE A 122 2.15 15.53 -2.03
CA PHE A 122 1.10 15.87 -2.99
C PHE A 122 -0.02 16.66 -2.31
N PRO A 123 0.19 17.95 -2.02
CA PRO A 123 -0.73 18.74 -1.19
C PRO A 123 -2.12 18.91 -1.80
N ALA A 124 -2.23 18.95 -3.13
CA ALA A 124 -3.49 19.14 -3.87
C ALA A 124 -4.12 17.84 -4.38
N ALA A 125 -3.41 16.70 -4.31
CA ALA A 125 -3.91 15.45 -4.85
C ALA A 125 -5.03 14.84 -4.01
N LYS A 126 -5.96 14.12 -4.64
CA LYS A 126 -6.85 13.18 -3.95
C LYS A 126 -6.06 11.95 -3.49
N ILE A 127 -6.04 11.65 -2.20
CA ILE A 127 -5.28 10.54 -1.63
C ILE A 127 -6.21 9.49 -1.05
N VAL A 128 -6.10 8.25 -1.54
CA VAL A 128 -6.85 7.10 -1.05
C VAL A 128 -5.88 6.13 -0.37
N GLY A 129 -6.08 5.91 0.93
CA GLY A 129 -5.34 4.92 1.71
C GLY A 129 -6.03 3.56 1.69
N TRP A 130 -5.33 2.52 2.18
CA TRP A 130 -5.88 1.18 2.38
C TRP A 130 -5.70 0.72 3.81
N LYS A 131 -6.73 0.06 4.34
CA LYS A 131 -6.71 -0.57 5.65
C LYS A 131 -7.13 -2.03 5.51
N TYR A 132 -6.26 -2.95 5.90
CA TYR A 132 -6.51 -4.38 5.91
C TYR A 132 -6.64 -4.87 7.33
N GLU A 133 -7.87 -5.23 7.75
CA GLU A 133 -8.17 -5.65 9.12
C GLU A 133 -8.55 -7.14 9.14
N LEU A 134 -7.83 -7.90 9.96
CA LEU A 134 -8.05 -9.35 10.10
C LEU A 134 -8.94 -9.69 11.28
N ASP A 135 -8.88 -8.89 12.34
CA ASP A 135 -9.57 -9.11 13.60
C ASP A 135 -10.64 -8.05 13.83
N GLY A 136 -11.53 -8.30 14.79
CA GLY A 136 -12.59 -7.38 15.19
C GLY A 136 -13.85 -7.47 14.33
N THR A 137 -14.66 -6.45 14.43
CA THR A 137 -15.95 -6.31 13.73
C THR A 137 -15.85 -5.28 12.60
N THR A 138 -16.91 -5.19 11.78
CA THR A 138 -17.03 -4.14 10.75
C THR A 138 -16.94 -2.74 11.36
N ASP A 139 -17.51 -2.53 12.55
CA ASP A 139 -17.44 -1.23 13.24
C ASP A 139 -16.01 -0.91 13.68
N ASP A 140 -15.26 -1.90 14.17
CA ASP A 140 -13.85 -1.75 14.52
C ASP A 140 -13.02 -1.39 13.26
N ALA A 141 -13.24 -2.10 12.16
CA ALA A 141 -12.58 -1.84 10.88
C ALA A 141 -12.88 -0.42 10.36
N LEU A 142 -14.12 0.05 10.50
CA LEU A 142 -14.51 1.43 10.16
C LEU A 142 -13.88 2.47 11.08
N ALA A 143 -13.79 2.20 12.38
CA ALA A 143 -13.12 3.08 13.33
C ALA A 143 -11.64 3.26 12.95
N MET A 144 -10.94 2.16 12.66
CA MET A 144 -9.55 2.17 12.23
C MET A 144 -9.34 2.89 10.87
N ALA A 145 -10.29 2.75 9.93
CA ALA A 145 -10.24 3.49 8.66
C ALA A 145 -10.40 5.01 8.89
N ARG A 146 -11.32 5.42 9.75
CA ARG A 146 -11.55 6.84 10.11
C ARG A 146 -10.34 7.44 10.85
N GLU A 147 -9.74 6.68 11.75
CA GLU A 147 -8.50 7.08 12.42
C GLU A 147 -7.36 7.32 11.41
N GLN A 148 -7.18 6.40 10.45
CA GLN A 148 -6.19 6.54 9.38
C GLN A 148 -6.46 7.77 8.50
N LEU A 149 -7.72 8.03 8.13
CA LEU A 149 -8.13 9.22 7.39
C LEU A 149 -7.66 10.49 8.09
N ALA A 150 -7.95 10.63 9.37
CA ALA A 150 -7.58 11.79 10.17
C ALA A 150 -6.05 11.90 10.34
N ALA A 151 -5.40 10.82 10.76
CA ALA A 151 -3.97 10.81 11.06
C ALA A 151 -3.10 11.06 9.81
N CYS A 152 -3.49 10.51 8.66
CA CYS A 152 -2.73 10.64 7.41
C CYS A 152 -3.24 11.77 6.49
N ARG A 153 -4.33 12.45 6.86
CA ARG A 153 -4.97 13.51 6.06
C ARG A 153 -5.28 13.06 4.63
N THR A 154 -5.81 11.82 4.50
CA THR A 154 -6.24 11.27 3.22
C THR A 154 -7.70 11.63 2.95
N ASP A 155 -8.11 11.64 1.68
CA ASP A 155 -9.47 12.01 1.27
C ASP A 155 -10.43 10.82 1.39
N ALA A 156 -9.91 9.61 1.24
CA ALA A 156 -10.66 8.38 1.42
C ALA A 156 -9.77 7.23 1.92
N CYS A 157 -10.42 6.19 2.44
CA CYS A 157 -9.78 4.94 2.83
C CYS A 157 -10.60 3.75 2.31
N VAL A 158 -9.94 2.81 1.66
CA VAL A 158 -10.54 1.50 1.36
C VAL A 158 -10.24 0.56 2.52
N VAL A 159 -11.27 -0.06 3.09
CA VAL A 159 -11.14 -1.08 4.13
C VAL A 159 -11.52 -2.44 3.59
N ASN A 160 -10.76 -3.47 3.97
CA ASN A 160 -11.05 -4.87 3.66
C ASN A 160 -10.36 -5.81 4.63
N GLY A 161 -10.61 -7.10 4.53
CA GLY A 161 -10.08 -8.13 5.41
C GLY A 161 -11.18 -8.84 6.18
N ALA A 162 -10.84 -9.82 7.01
CA ALA A 162 -11.84 -10.61 7.74
C ALA A 162 -12.66 -9.78 8.73
N GLY A 163 -12.05 -8.77 9.37
CA GLY A 163 -12.74 -7.83 10.26
C GLY A 163 -13.78 -6.97 9.55
N TRP A 164 -13.55 -6.61 8.28
CA TRP A 164 -14.55 -5.93 7.45
C TRP A 164 -15.65 -6.90 6.99
N GLY A 165 -15.30 -8.12 6.63
CA GLY A 165 -16.17 -9.12 6.03
C GLY A 165 -15.87 -9.33 4.53
N ARG A 166 -16.93 -9.53 3.72
CA ARG A 166 -16.77 -9.79 2.28
C ARG A 166 -16.63 -8.50 1.48
N GLY A 167 -15.71 -8.49 0.52
CA GLY A 167 -15.52 -7.36 -0.39
C GLY A 167 -14.69 -6.23 0.23
N PHE A 168 -15.11 -4.99 -0.05
CA PHE A 168 -14.40 -3.77 0.32
C PHE A 168 -15.39 -2.72 0.79
N GLY A 169 -14.98 -1.89 1.74
CA GLY A 169 -15.68 -0.67 2.11
C GLY A 169 -14.88 0.55 1.66
N PHE A 170 -15.54 1.52 1.06
CA PHE A 170 -14.94 2.82 0.76
C PHE A 170 -15.49 3.86 1.72
N VAL A 171 -14.58 4.51 2.44
CA VAL A 171 -14.88 5.42 3.55
C VAL A 171 -14.38 6.82 3.19
N GLU A 172 -15.29 7.78 3.17
CA GLU A 172 -14.98 9.22 3.07
C GLU A 172 -15.41 9.96 4.34
N PRO A 173 -14.76 11.05 4.71
CA PRO A 173 -15.21 11.87 5.83
C PRO A 173 -16.63 12.41 5.63
N GLY A 174 -17.52 12.19 6.61
CA GLY A 174 -18.89 12.73 6.59
C GLY A 174 -19.85 12.10 5.57
N ARG A 175 -19.45 11.01 4.91
CA ARG A 175 -20.31 10.30 3.95
C ARG A 175 -20.64 8.89 4.43
N GLU A 176 -21.72 8.33 3.87
CA GLU A 176 -22.03 6.91 4.04
C GLU A 176 -20.98 6.03 3.38
N VAL A 177 -20.77 4.86 3.98
CA VAL A 177 -19.79 3.90 3.48
C VAL A 177 -20.33 3.21 2.23
N VAL A 178 -19.55 3.20 1.16
CA VAL A 178 -19.88 2.47 -0.06
C VAL A 178 -19.28 1.07 0.01
N ALA A 179 -20.14 0.04 -0.06
CA ALA A 179 -19.67 -1.34 -0.10
C ALA A 179 -19.50 -1.80 -1.55
N CYS A 180 -18.38 -2.47 -1.83
CA CYS A 180 -18.07 -3.10 -3.11
C CYS A 180 -17.88 -4.61 -2.90
N ALA A 181 -18.61 -5.44 -3.65
CA ALA A 181 -18.58 -6.89 -3.47
C ALA A 181 -17.25 -7.55 -3.86
N GLY A 182 -16.43 -6.89 -4.69
CA GLY A 182 -15.15 -7.44 -5.13
C GLY A 182 -14.24 -6.42 -5.79
N LYS A 183 -13.04 -6.88 -6.14
CA LYS A 183 -11.97 -6.04 -6.70
C LYS A 183 -12.39 -5.28 -7.96
N ARG A 184 -13.13 -5.93 -8.85
CA ARG A 184 -13.57 -5.30 -10.11
C ARG A 184 -14.52 -4.14 -9.85
N GLU A 185 -15.51 -4.37 -9.00
CA GLU A 185 -16.48 -3.34 -8.63
C GLU A 185 -15.79 -2.16 -7.95
N LEU A 186 -14.90 -2.42 -6.98
CA LEU A 186 -14.09 -1.39 -6.34
C LEU A 186 -13.30 -0.57 -7.36
N CYS A 187 -12.59 -1.22 -8.30
CA CYS A 187 -11.76 -0.50 -9.28
C CYS A 187 -12.60 0.39 -10.20
N VAL A 188 -13.76 -0.10 -10.67
CA VAL A 188 -14.70 0.69 -11.48
C VAL A 188 -15.24 1.87 -10.66
N PHE A 189 -15.67 1.61 -9.43
CA PHE A 189 -16.15 2.66 -8.52
C PHE A 189 -15.10 3.74 -8.28
N LEU A 190 -13.85 3.37 -7.99
CA LEU A 190 -12.77 4.33 -7.75
C LEU A 190 -12.45 5.19 -8.99
N ALA A 191 -12.52 4.62 -10.18
CA ALA A 191 -12.35 5.36 -11.43
C ALA A 191 -13.48 6.39 -11.63
N GLN A 192 -14.73 6.01 -11.36
CA GLN A 192 -15.87 6.92 -11.41
C GLN A 192 -15.78 8.02 -10.34
N TRP A 193 -15.42 7.65 -9.10
CA TRP A 193 -15.24 8.59 -8.00
C TRP A 193 -14.17 9.65 -8.29
N LEU A 194 -13.07 9.27 -8.94
CA LEU A 194 -12.05 10.22 -9.34
C LEU A 194 -12.56 11.18 -10.43
N GLY A 195 -13.33 10.67 -11.40
CA GLY A 195 -13.88 11.48 -12.49
C GLY A 195 -15.00 12.45 -12.06
N ALA A 196 -15.78 12.12 -11.03
CA ALA A 196 -16.88 12.95 -10.54
C ALA A 196 -16.45 14.25 -9.85
N GLY A 197 -15.16 14.46 -9.65
CA GLY A 197 -14.61 15.66 -9.03
C GLY A 197 -13.97 16.67 -10.00
N LYS A 198 -14.24 16.52 -11.30
CA LYS A 198 -13.80 17.47 -12.34
C LYS A 198 -14.90 18.42 -12.74
#